data_3efe7c94a132fc9399028fc7704dac82
#
_entry.id   3efe7c94a132fc9399028fc7704dac82
#
_cell.length_a   1.000
_cell.length_b   1.000
_cell.length_c   1.000
_cell.angle_alpha   90.00
_cell.angle_beta   90.00
_cell.angle_gamma   90.00
#
_symmetry.space_group_name_H-M   'P 1'
#
loop_
_entity.id
_entity.type
_entity.pdbx_description
1 polymer ?
#
loop_
_entity_poly.entity_id
_entity_poly.type
_entity_poly.pdbx_seq_one_letter_code
_entity_poly.pdbx_strand_id
1 'polypeptide(L)'
;MRRRVLPALAVTAGVVGLLVLGIQWAARGQGPVTPGQSPVTRAQSAPIKDEIGDEVQTVPRGRLPVFAGVADVRGLYQFATTRGDVLRFMPCTCGCAQLGHTSNRSCYVKAESDASVTYTSHAAT
;
A
#
# COMPACT_ATOMS: atom_id res chain seq x y z
N MET A 1 -63.29 4.38 40.58
CA MET A 1 -62.13 4.88 39.73
C MET A 1 -60.88 4.10 40.04
N ARG A 2 -60.52 3.10 39.20
CA ARG A 2 -59.31 2.31 39.39
C ARG A 2 -58.21 2.90 38.46
N ARG A 3 -57.20 3.54 39.09
CA ARG A 3 -55.97 3.98 38.34
C ARG A 3 -55.14 2.76 38.01
N ARG A 4 -54.97 2.51 36.73
CA ARG A 4 -54.03 1.49 36.23
C ARG A 4 -52.64 2.07 36.33
N VAL A 5 -51.82 1.53 37.22
CA VAL A 5 -50.39 1.79 37.31
C VAL A 5 -49.74 0.83 36.32
N LEU A 6 -49.27 1.34 35.20
CA LEU A 6 -48.47 0.57 34.22
C LEU A 6 -47.05 0.41 34.73
N PRO A 7 -46.43 -0.76 34.58
CA PRO A 7 -45.11 -1.03 35.13
C PRO A 7 -44.01 -0.34 34.34
N ALA A 8 -43.37 0.65 34.93
CA ALA A 8 -42.20 1.35 34.43
C ALA A 8 -40.91 0.48 34.44
N LEU A 9 -41.00 -0.80 34.81
CA LEU A 9 -39.87 -1.70 35.01
C LEU A 9 -39.42 -2.46 33.75
N ALA A 10 -40.20 -2.47 32.66
CA ALA A 10 -39.88 -3.23 31.47
C ALA A 10 -38.90 -2.51 30.50
N VAL A 11 -38.77 -1.17 30.59
CA VAL A 11 -37.96 -0.38 29.67
C VAL A 11 -36.47 -0.36 30.08
N THR A 12 -36.18 -0.46 31.38
CA THR A 12 -34.79 -0.40 31.86
C THR A 12 -33.97 -1.65 31.58
N ALA A 13 -34.60 -2.83 31.54
CA ALA A 13 -33.90 -4.08 31.24
C ALA A 13 -33.43 -4.19 29.77
N GLY A 14 -34.19 -3.59 28.84
CA GLY A 14 -33.87 -3.59 27.43
C GLY A 14 -32.64 -2.73 27.06
N VAL A 15 -32.53 -1.56 27.69
CA VAL A 15 -31.45 -0.60 27.43
C VAL A 15 -30.10 -1.12 27.97
N VAL A 16 -30.11 -1.74 29.14
CA VAL A 16 -28.91 -2.31 29.76
C VAL A 16 -28.42 -3.53 28.94
N GLY A 17 -29.33 -4.35 28.43
CA GLY A 17 -28.98 -5.51 27.59
C GLY A 17 -28.33 -5.12 26.26
N LEU A 18 -28.81 -4.06 25.61
CA LEU A 18 -28.25 -3.55 24.36
C LEU A 18 -26.88 -2.89 24.56
N LEU A 19 -26.65 -2.21 25.68
CA LEU A 19 -25.35 -1.63 26.02
C LEU A 19 -24.29 -2.70 26.28
N VAL A 20 -24.64 -3.78 27.00
CA VAL A 20 -23.68 -4.88 27.25
C VAL A 20 -23.34 -5.66 25.99
N LEU A 21 -24.30 -5.89 25.10
CA LEU A 21 -24.06 -6.54 23.80
C LEU A 21 -23.23 -5.66 22.86
N GLY A 22 -23.43 -4.33 22.88
CA GLY A 22 -22.64 -3.39 22.07
C GLY A 22 -21.17 -3.33 22.49
N ILE A 23 -20.87 -3.41 23.78
CA ILE A 23 -19.50 -3.39 24.30
C ILE A 23 -18.76 -4.71 23.96
N GLN A 24 -19.46 -5.84 23.95
CA GLN A 24 -18.85 -7.14 23.60
C GLN A 24 -18.49 -7.26 22.10
N TRP A 25 -19.20 -6.55 21.22
CA TRP A 25 -18.88 -6.53 19.79
C TRP A 25 -17.63 -5.70 19.48
N ALA A 26 -17.43 -4.59 20.17
CA ALA A 26 -16.24 -3.75 20.00
C ALA A 26 -14.95 -4.43 20.49
N ALA A 27 -15.02 -5.37 21.44
CA ALA A 27 -13.85 -6.05 22.00
C ALA A 27 -13.36 -7.26 21.18
N ARG A 28 -14.13 -7.75 20.19
CA ARG A 28 -13.77 -8.94 19.40
C ARG A 28 -12.92 -8.64 18.16
N GLY A 29 -12.62 -7.37 17.87
CA GLY A 29 -11.85 -6.94 16.70
C GLY A 29 -10.35 -6.77 16.92
N GLN A 30 -9.86 -6.89 18.14
CA GLN A 30 -8.44 -6.71 18.44
C GLN A 30 -7.84 -8.06 18.84
N GLY A 31 -7.31 -8.78 17.85
CA GLY A 31 -6.40 -9.90 18.10
C GLY A 31 -5.17 -9.41 18.88
N PRO A 32 -4.46 -10.30 19.61
CA PRO A 32 -3.29 -9.92 20.40
C PRO A 32 -2.26 -9.23 19.52
N VAL A 33 -2.09 -7.92 19.72
CA VAL A 33 -1.01 -7.12 19.11
C VAL A 33 0.28 -7.55 19.80
N THR A 34 1.09 -8.34 19.13
CA THR A 34 2.45 -8.66 19.57
C THR A 34 3.26 -7.36 19.56
N PRO A 35 3.82 -6.90 20.70
CA PRO A 35 4.67 -5.71 20.73
C PRO A 35 5.91 -5.97 19.89
N GLY A 36 6.08 -5.23 18.79
CA GLY A 36 7.26 -5.28 17.93
C GLY A 36 7.00 -5.39 16.43
N GLN A 37 5.75 -5.59 15.99
CA GLN A 37 5.44 -5.58 14.57
C GLN A 37 4.74 -4.27 14.20
N SER A 38 5.53 -3.28 13.76
CA SER A 38 4.98 -2.11 13.10
C SER A 38 4.16 -2.52 11.87
N PRO A 39 2.92 -2.03 11.68
CA PRO A 39 2.04 -2.43 10.57
C PRO A 39 2.59 -2.09 9.17
N VAL A 40 3.71 -1.37 9.09
CA VAL A 40 4.28 -0.82 7.85
C VAL A 40 5.15 -1.81 7.08
N THR A 41 5.55 -2.95 7.69
CA THR A 41 6.56 -3.86 7.08
C THR A 41 5.95 -4.95 6.19
N ARG A 42 4.62 -5.10 6.13
CA ARG A 42 3.99 -6.27 5.49
C ARG A 42 3.72 -6.14 3.98
N ALA A 43 4.04 -5.02 3.34
CA ALA A 43 3.63 -4.75 1.96
C ALA A 43 4.77 -4.49 0.96
N GLN A 44 6.03 -4.61 1.36
CA GLN A 44 7.15 -4.50 0.43
C GLN A 44 7.73 -5.89 0.21
N SER A 45 7.63 -6.40 -1.04
CA SER A 45 8.36 -7.60 -1.44
C SER A 45 9.87 -7.30 -1.41
N ALA A 46 10.69 -8.31 -1.08
CA ALA A 46 12.14 -8.19 -1.32
C ALA A 46 12.40 -8.00 -2.82
N PRO A 47 13.46 -7.26 -3.22
CA PRO A 47 13.87 -7.21 -4.61
C PRO A 47 14.22 -8.60 -5.12
N ILE A 48 13.85 -8.87 -6.36
CA ILE A 48 14.24 -10.08 -7.11
C ILE A 48 15.00 -9.65 -8.36
N LYS A 49 15.90 -10.49 -8.85
CA LYS A 49 16.55 -10.25 -10.15
C LYS A 49 15.68 -10.74 -11.29
N ASP A 50 15.57 -9.93 -12.33
CA ASP A 50 14.93 -10.31 -13.58
C ASP A 50 15.93 -10.98 -14.55
N GLU A 51 15.45 -11.30 -15.75
CA GLU A 51 16.19 -12.03 -16.77
C GLU A 51 17.45 -11.29 -17.28
N ILE A 52 17.48 -9.97 -17.14
CA ILE A 52 18.61 -9.13 -17.55
C ILE A 52 19.52 -8.75 -16.39
N GLY A 53 19.21 -9.23 -15.18
CA GLY A 53 19.99 -9.00 -13.97
C GLY A 53 19.63 -7.77 -13.16
N ASP A 54 18.61 -7.00 -13.57
CA ASP A 54 18.12 -5.87 -12.85
C ASP A 54 17.33 -6.30 -11.60
N GLU A 55 17.44 -5.54 -10.52
CA GLU A 55 16.59 -5.72 -9.36
C GLU A 55 15.18 -5.20 -9.66
N VAL A 56 14.17 -6.03 -9.36
CA VAL A 56 12.76 -5.69 -9.53
C VAL A 56 12.07 -5.78 -8.17
N GLN A 57 11.32 -4.74 -7.81
CA GLN A 57 10.60 -4.69 -6.55
C GLN A 57 9.20 -4.11 -6.74
N THR A 58 8.18 -4.82 -6.22
CA THR A 58 6.82 -4.31 -6.13
C THR A 58 6.59 -3.72 -4.74
N VAL A 59 6.15 -2.46 -4.71
CA VAL A 59 5.87 -1.74 -3.48
C VAL A 59 4.49 -1.08 -3.54
N PRO A 60 3.86 -0.77 -2.41
CA PRO A 60 2.61 0.00 -2.39
C PRO A 60 2.79 1.36 -3.07
N ARG A 61 1.73 1.84 -3.73
CA ARG A 61 1.74 3.15 -4.38
C ARG A 61 2.13 4.25 -3.36
N GLY A 62 3.00 5.16 -3.78
CA GLY A 62 3.57 6.20 -2.91
C GLY A 62 4.82 5.77 -2.13
N ARG A 63 5.22 4.49 -2.24
CA ARG A 63 6.51 4.01 -1.72
C ARG A 63 7.52 3.88 -2.84
N LEU A 64 8.81 3.94 -2.51
CA LEU A 64 9.90 3.72 -3.44
C LEU A 64 10.63 2.40 -3.16
N PRO A 65 11.27 1.80 -4.17
CA PRO A 65 12.02 0.58 -4.00
C PRO A 65 13.29 0.83 -3.16
N VAL A 66 13.84 -0.23 -2.57
CA VAL A 66 15.03 -0.11 -1.70
C VAL A 66 16.27 0.35 -2.46
N PHE A 67 16.39 0.00 -3.74
CA PHE A 67 17.51 0.43 -4.59
C PHE A 67 17.44 1.92 -4.98
N ALA A 68 16.33 2.63 -4.75
CA ALA A 68 16.23 4.08 -4.85
C ALA A 68 16.69 4.80 -3.56
N GLY A 69 17.66 4.22 -2.83
CA GLY A 69 18.11 4.72 -1.53
C GLY A 69 18.92 6.01 -1.57
N VAL A 70 19.69 6.24 -2.64
CA VAL A 70 20.51 7.43 -2.82
C VAL A 70 19.64 8.63 -3.20
N ALA A 71 19.95 9.83 -2.65
CA ALA A 71 19.08 11.01 -2.76
C ALA A 71 18.74 11.39 -4.21
N ASP A 72 19.74 11.43 -5.08
CA ASP A 72 19.56 11.80 -6.49
C ASP A 72 18.74 10.75 -7.24
N VAL A 73 19.04 9.47 -7.04
CA VAL A 73 18.29 8.35 -7.61
C VAL A 73 16.84 8.36 -7.14
N ARG A 74 16.61 8.65 -5.85
CA ARG A 74 15.26 8.75 -5.27
C ARG A 74 14.40 9.78 -6.00
N GLY A 75 14.96 10.95 -6.29
CA GLY A 75 14.29 12.01 -7.03
C GLY A 75 13.83 11.57 -8.41
N LEU A 76 14.68 10.80 -9.12
CA LEU A 76 14.38 10.27 -10.45
C LEU A 76 13.22 9.26 -10.41
N TYR A 77 13.19 8.33 -9.44
CA TYR A 77 12.10 7.38 -9.28
C TYR A 77 10.78 8.06 -8.89
N GLN A 78 10.83 9.09 -8.04
CA GLN A 78 9.65 9.90 -7.71
C GLN A 78 9.12 10.59 -8.97
N PHE A 79 9.99 11.21 -9.74
CA PHE A 79 9.62 11.87 -11.00
C PHE A 79 9.01 10.86 -11.99
N ALA A 80 9.61 9.69 -12.16
CA ALA A 80 9.12 8.66 -13.07
C ALA A 80 7.72 8.16 -12.70
N THR A 81 7.36 8.19 -11.42
CA THR A 81 6.04 7.81 -10.94
C THR A 81 5.03 8.94 -11.11
N THR A 82 5.41 10.17 -10.76
CA THR A 82 4.51 11.33 -10.79
C THR A 82 4.33 11.91 -12.19
N ARG A 83 5.34 11.79 -13.05
CA ARG A 83 5.34 12.29 -14.43
C ARG A 83 5.49 11.17 -15.47
N GLY A 84 4.96 10.00 -15.15
CA GLY A 84 4.90 8.88 -16.09
C GLY A 84 4.13 9.21 -17.37
N ASP A 85 3.20 10.17 -17.30
CA ASP A 85 2.48 10.74 -18.44
C ASP A 85 3.41 11.38 -19.48
N VAL A 86 4.53 11.96 -19.04
CA VAL A 86 5.54 12.56 -19.91
C VAL A 86 6.58 11.52 -20.35
N LEU A 87 7.16 10.78 -19.38
CA LEU A 87 8.27 9.89 -19.64
C LEU A 87 7.94 8.72 -20.60
N ARG A 88 6.67 8.30 -20.66
CA ARG A 88 6.24 7.25 -21.61
C ARG A 88 6.36 7.66 -23.08
N PHE A 89 6.40 8.96 -23.37
CA PHE A 89 6.57 9.49 -24.73
C PHE A 89 8.01 9.88 -25.04
N MET A 90 8.90 9.85 -24.04
CA MET A 90 10.32 10.11 -24.24
C MET A 90 11.00 8.79 -24.65
N PRO A 91 11.66 8.75 -25.83
CA PRO A 91 12.35 7.53 -26.27
C PRO A 91 13.50 7.21 -25.32
N CYS A 92 13.71 5.91 -25.08
CA CYS A 92 14.91 5.44 -24.39
C CYS A 92 16.07 5.44 -25.38
N THR A 93 17.10 6.24 -25.11
CA THR A 93 18.29 6.38 -25.98
C THR A 93 19.51 5.64 -25.46
N CYS A 94 19.39 4.90 -24.36
CA CYS A 94 20.50 4.14 -23.77
C CYS A 94 20.83 2.82 -24.51
N GLY A 95 20.13 2.51 -25.60
CA GLY A 95 20.33 1.27 -26.35
C GLY A 95 19.55 0.06 -25.82
N CYS A 96 18.77 0.22 -24.77
CA CYS A 96 18.05 -0.87 -24.11
C CYS A 96 16.68 -1.20 -24.75
N ALA A 97 16.39 -0.73 -25.96
CA ALA A 97 15.17 -1.09 -26.69
C ALA A 97 15.05 -2.61 -26.90
N GLN A 98 16.17 -3.31 -27.10
CA GLN A 98 16.23 -4.77 -27.25
C GLN A 98 15.87 -5.51 -25.94
N LEU A 99 15.94 -4.83 -24.78
CA LEU A 99 15.54 -5.34 -23.48
C LEU A 99 14.07 -5.04 -23.17
N GLY A 100 13.30 -4.56 -24.15
CA GLY A 100 11.89 -4.21 -23.99
C GLY A 100 11.63 -2.80 -23.45
N HIS A 101 12.67 -1.95 -23.33
CA HIS A 101 12.51 -0.58 -22.87
C HIS A 101 12.10 0.33 -24.02
N THR A 102 10.80 0.52 -24.19
CA THR A 102 10.22 1.32 -25.29
C THR A 102 10.22 2.82 -25.01
N SER A 103 10.40 3.22 -23.76
CA SER A 103 10.39 4.62 -23.34
C SER A 103 11.33 4.83 -22.15
N ASN A 104 11.64 6.08 -21.86
CA ASN A 104 12.43 6.45 -20.67
C ASN A 104 11.78 5.98 -19.38
N ARG A 105 10.43 5.95 -19.32
CA ARG A 105 9.68 5.44 -18.16
C ARG A 105 10.00 3.97 -17.88
N SER A 106 10.22 3.16 -18.91
CA SER A 106 10.50 1.72 -18.79
C SER A 106 11.78 1.41 -18.02
N CYS A 107 12.72 2.38 -17.94
CA CYS A 107 13.94 2.24 -17.15
C CYS A 107 13.71 2.34 -15.63
N TYR A 108 12.52 2.77 -15.20
CA TYR A 108 12.14 2.96 -13.79
C TYR A 108 10.99 2.06 -13.38
N VAL A 109 9.95 1.96 -14.23
CA VAL A 109 8.66 1.33 -13.90
C VAL A 109 8.33 0.24 -14.91
N LYS A 110 8.22 -1.00 -14.44
CA LYS A 110 7.80 -2.16 -15.24
C LYS A 110 6.28 -2.31 -15.28
N ALA A 111 5.61 -2.09 -14.17
CA ALA A 111 4.15 -2.22 -14.07
C ALA A 111 3.60 -1.33 -12.96
N GLU A 112 2.33 -0.97 -13.06
CA GLU A 112 1.60 -0.28 -12.01
C GLU A 112 0.12 -0.65 -11.99
N SER A 113 -0.46 -0.56 -10.80
CA SER A 113 -1.89 -0.69 -10.52
C SER A 113 -2.32 0.45 -9.60
N ASP A 114 -3.60 0.49 -9.24
CA ASP A 114 -4.08 1.48 -8.26
C ASP A 114 -3.45 1.28 -6.87
N ALA A 115 -3.06 0.05 -6.52
CA ALA A 115 -2.53 -0.31 -5.21
C ALA A 115 -0.99 -0.30 -5.14
N SER A 116 -0.29 -0.57 -6.24
CA SER A 116 1.14 -0.87 -6.23
C SER A 116 1.87 -0.42 -7.49
N VAL A 117 3.20 -0.28 -7.36
CA VAL A 117 4.11 -0.02 -8.47
C VAL A 117 5.24 -1.04 -8.43
N THR A 118 5.55 -1.63 -9.58
CA THR A 118 6.70 -2.50 -9.79
C THR A 118 7.80 -1.71 -10.47
N TYR A 119 8.90 -1.53 -9.75
CA TYR A 119 10.08 -0.80 -10.21
C TYR A 119 11.16 -1.75 -10.70
N THR A 120 12.06 -1.25 -11.55
CA THR A 120 13.31 -1.90 -11.96
C THR A 120 14.49 -1.02 -11.59
N SER A 121 15.64 -1.62 -11.25
CA SER A 121 16.87 -0.90 -10.91
C SER A 121 17.63 -0.38 -12.14
N HIS A 122 17.15 -0.61 -13.36
CA HIS A 122 17.86 -0.30 -14.60
C HIS A 122 18.40 1.13 -14.67
N ALA A 123 17.66 2.11 -14.14
CA ALA A 123 18.10 3.50 -14.08
C ALA A 123 18.95 3.84 -12.85
N ALA A 124 19.19 2.89 -11.95
CA ALA A 124 19.97 3.06 -10.71
C ALA A 124 21.35 2.41 -10.77
N THR A 125 21.70 1.73 -11.88
CA THR A 125 22.96 1.00 -12.10
C THR A 125 23.89 1.72 -13.08
#